data_c926729a8e6d8e3b92461df3139201af
#
_entry.id   c926729a8e6d8e3b92461df3139201af
#
_cell.length_a   1.000
_cell.length_b   1.000
_cell.length_c   1.000
_cell.angle_alpha   90.00
_cell.angle_beta   90.00
_cell.angle_gamma   90.00
#
_symmetry.space_group_name_H-M   'P 1'
#
loop_
_entity.id
_entity.type
_entity.pdbx_description
1 polymer ?
#
loop_
_entity_poly.entity_id
_entity_poly.type
_entity_poly.pdbx_seq_one_letter_code
_entity_poly.pdbx_strand_id
1 'polypeptide(L)'
;MVLQQPLQHTASDIFNEIRDLHFQRNRLLDLKKQGIVNGVDVVIQELTKKELKLKEQKVLEVHTYAITETTVKKRGQEVKRWQTRCGDTRPRCSTYEALIDKLYDYYFGASVITDYSFKTMFEAALDEKIRTERPKEKTIRDYHNSYKAFISDEFGAKDIRLIKPSELKEYIQNVSGELAPTKKRFYKFKGILNLVFDYACDPERRYIEINPVPSKNKAYAKNFTPTNDKPEDKAFQPHEVDMIREHLWERVHKLRYDVNGYAILFSSETGVREGEIPSLKWSDIKGNAIHIHSQQNDEKRDGVKVYYYNPTTKNEKGVSNNGRFIPLTNRIREILDELKAKQKALGIHSEWVFCKEDGSWTTTVSYYESLYKVSKKLGLKLSNNHAFRMALNSYVYVPMGLPASERAKLLGHSVETNLKYYTFARTDEYIDELCEKINAFDDETRENPIENEMGTSGYLKIVPFQPKEKSPQTAKSQAFL
;
A
#
# COMPACT_ATOMS: atom_id res chain seq x y z
N MET A 1 -33.46 -47.83 -18.50
CA MET A 1 -32.80 -48.06 -17.19
C MET A 1 -31.44 -47.36 -17.26
N VAL A 2 -31.43 -46.08 -16.90
CA VAL A 2 -30.22 -45.24 -16.93
C VAL A 2 -29.61 -45.31 -15.52
N LEU A 3 -28.46 -45.98 -15.41
CA LEU A 3 -27.68 -46.03 -14.17
C LEU A 3 -27.12 -44.62 -13.91
N GLN A 4 -27.60 -43.94 -12.88
CA GLN A 4 -26.99 -42.76 -12.33
C GLN A 4 -25.61 -43.17 -11.74
N GLN A 5 -24.55 -42.66 -12.35
CA GLN A 5 -23.21 -42.71 -11.75
C GLN A 5 -23.21 -41.82 -10.48
N PRO A 6 -22.59 -42.25 -9.37
CA PRO A 6 -22.45 -41.39 -8.19
C PRO A 6 -21.55 -40.23 -8.54
N LEU A 7 -22.01 -39.02 -8.26
CA LEU A 7 -21.25 -37.78 -8.33
C LEU A 7 -19.96 -37.96 -7.53
N GLN A 8 -18.83 -37.97 -8.20
CA GLN A 8 -17.51 -37.89 -7.55
C GLN A 8 -17.38 -36.49 -6.93
N HIS A 9 -17.59 -36.39 -5.62
CA HIS A 9 -17.24 -35.16 -4.87
C HIS A 9 -15.78 -34.88 -5.02
N THR A 10 -15.44 -33.68 -5.49
CA THR A 10 -14.05 -33.23 -5.54
C THR A 10 -13.53 -33.02 -4.11
N ALA A 11 -12.22 -33.04 -3.91
CA ALA A 11 -11.62 -32.82 -2.59
C ALA A 11 -12.08 -31.49 -1.95
N SER A 12 -12.30 -30.47 -2.77
CA SER A 12 -12.84 -29.15 -2.36
C SER A 12 -14.27 -29.24 -1.81
N ASP A 13 -15.12 -30.11 -2.36
CA ASP A 13 -16.52 -30.22 -1.96
C ASP A 13 -16.65 -30.79 -0.53
N ILE A 14 -15.82 -31.76 -0.15
CA ILE A 14 -15.84 -32.34 1.20
C ILE A 14 -15.41 -31.33 2.28
N PHE A 15 -14.38 -30.51 2.01
CA PHE A 15 -13.98 -29.46 2.96
C PHE A 15 -15.05 -28.39 3.14
N ASN A 16 -15.77 -28.04 2.07
CA ASN A 16 -16.91 -27.12 2.13
C ASN A 16 -18.06 -27.72 2.94
N GLU A 17 -18.36 -29.01 2.73
CA GLU A 17 -19.40 -29.71 3.48
C GLU A 17 -19.08 -29.83 4.98
N ILE A 18 -17.84 -30.14 5.36
CA ILE A 18 -17.39 -30.14 6.76
C ILE A 18 -17.61 -28.75 7.40
N ARG A 19 -17.27 -27.67 6.69
CA ARG A 19 -17.46 -26.30 7.17
C ARG A 19 -18.94 -25.94 7.36
N ASP A 20 -19.77 -26.30 6.40
CA ASP A 20 -21.22 -26.03 6.47
C ASP A 20 -21.87 -26.76 7.63
N LEU A 21 -21.52 -28.03 7.84
CA LEU A 21 -22.00 -28.80 8.97
C LEU A 21 -21.58 -28.22 10.32
N HIS A 22 -20.30 -27.82 10.41
CA HIS A 22 -19.74 -27.15 11.60
C HIS A 22 -20.47 -25.84 11.90
N PHE A 23 -20.74 -25.02 10.87
CA PHE A 23 -21.48 -23.77 11.01
C PHE A 23 -22.94 -24.00 11.47
N GLN A 24 -23.65 -24.90 10.81
CA GLN A 24 -25.03 -25.21 11.18
C GLN A 24 -25.13 -25.69 12.63
N ARG A 25 -24.22 -26.59 13.04
CA ARG A 25 -24.13 -27.08 14.42
C ARG A 25 -23.90 -25.95 15.43
N ASN A 26 -22.88 -25.10 15.20
CA ASN A 26 -22.55 -24.03 16.13
C ASN A 26 -23.66 -22.97 16.21
N ARG A 27 -24.32 -22.66 15.11
CA ARG A 27 -25.49 -21.77 15.10
C ARG A 27 -26.62 -22.30 15.95
N LEU A 28 -26.92 -23.60 15.86
CA LEU A 28 -27.95 -24.25 16.69
C LEU A 28 -27.55 -24.26 18.18
N LEU A 29 -26.28 -24.50 18.48
CA LEU A 29 -25.75 -24.43 19.86
C LEU A 29 -25.91 -23.03 20.45
N ASP A 30 -25.61 -21.98 19.69
CA ASP A 30 -25.73 -20.60 20.16
C ASP A 30 -27.20 -20.17 20.33
N LEU A 31 -28.06 -20.52 19.41
CA LEU A 31 -29.52 -20.27 19.53
C LEU A 31 -30.12 -21.01 20.74
N LYS A 32 -29.63 -22.23 21.02
CA LYS A 32 -30.00 -22.99 22.22
C LYS A 32 -29.52 -22.33 23.51
N LYS A 33 -28.25 -21.85 23.57
CA LYS A 33 -27.72 -21.11 24.71
C LYS A 33 -28.48 -19.81 24.99
N GLN A 34 -28.98 -19.16 23.94
CA GLN A 34 -29.81 -17.94 24.03
C GLN A 34 -31.26 -18.21 24.39
N GLY A 35 -31.68 -19.49 24.50
CA GLY A 35 -33.05 -19.85 24.80
C GLY A 35 -34.04 -19.65 23.64
N ILE A 36 -33.54 -19.38 22.41
CA ILE A 36 -34.38 -19.08 21.23
C ILE A 36 -34.96 -20.37 20.64
N VAL A 37 -34.24 -21.50 20.74
CA VAL A 37 -34.67 -22.80 20.23
C VAL A 37 -34.47 -23.89 21.29
N ASN A 38 -35.45 -24.80 21.39
CA ASN A 38 -35.42 -25.98 22.27
C ASN A 38 -35.58 -27.26 21.45
N GLY A 39 -35.16 -28.41 21.99
CA GLY A 39 -35.34 -29.71 21.34
C GLY A 39 -34.44 -30.01 20.13
N VAL A 40 -33.40 -29.19 19.89
CA VAL A 40 -32.47 -29.33 18.74
C VAL A 40 -31.32 -30.31 19.00
N ASP A 41 -31.28 -30.99 20.14
CA ASP A 41 -30.15 -31.86 20.53
C ASP A 41 -29.93 -33.02 19.55
N VAL A 42 -30.98 -33.62 19.04
CA VAL A 42 -30.91 -34.69 18.06
C VAL A 42 -30.26 -34.18 16.75
N VAL A 43 -30.67 -33.00 16.30
CA VAL A 43 -30.11 -32.39 15.06
C VAL A 43 -28.66 -32.06 15.27
N ILE A 44 -28.29 -31.50 16.41
CA ILE A 44 -26.88 -31.20 16.75
C ILE A 44 -26.04 -32.49 16.76
N GLN A 45 -26.54 -33.58 17.32
CA GLN A 45 -25.87 -34.88 17.34
C GLN A 45 -25.69 -35.44 15.92
N GLU A 46 -26.71 -35.37 15.08
CA GLU A 46 -26.63 -35.81 13.68
C GLU A 46 -25.59 -34.99 12.87
N LEU A 47 -25.59 -33.65 13.00
CA LEU A 47 -24.63 -32.80 12.37
C LEU A 47 -23.20 -33.13 12.84
N THR A 48 -23.03 -33.36 14.16
CA THR A 48 -21.71 -33.74 14.73
C THR A 48 -21.23 -35.07 14.16
N LYS A 49 -22.10 -36.07 14.03
CA LYS A 49 -21.73 -37.38 13.46
C LYS A 49 -21.33 -37.26 11.97
N LYS A 50 -22.08 -36.46 11.20
CA LYS A 50 -21.77 -36.24 9.77
C LYS A 50 -20.45 -35.53 9.61
N GLU A 51 -20.22 -34.44 10.35
CA GLU A 51 -18.96 -33.68 10.35
C GLU A 51 -17.80 -34.62 10.67
N LEU A 52 -17.90 -35.41 11.75
CA LEU A 52 -16.83 -36.30 12.16
C LEU A 52 -16.52 -37.37 11.10
N LYS A 53 -17.52 -37.94 10.45
CA LYS A 53 -17.32 -38.94 9.40
C LYS A 53 -16.56 -38.36 8.20
N LEU A 54 -16.85 -37.13 7.81
CA LEU A 54 -16.13 -36.47 6.71
C LEU A 54 -14.68 -36.12 7.11
N LYS A 55 -14.47 -35.66 8.36
CA LYS A 55 -13.14 -35.42 8.90
C LYS A 55 -12.30 -36.71 8.94
N GLU A 56 -12.90 -37.82 9.40
CA GLU A 56 -12.27 -39.14 9.42
C GLU A 56 -11.83 -39.57 8.01
N GLN A 57 -12.72 -39.44 7.03
CA GLN A 57 -12.39 -39.74 5.63
C GLN A 57 -11.17 -38.95 5.17
N LYS A 58 -11.11 -37.66 5.42
CA LYS A 58 -9.98 -36.80 5.02
C LYS A 58 -8.70 -37.11 5.77
N VAL A 59 -8.78 -37.40 7.05
CA VAL A 59 -7.62 -37.78 7.86
C VAL A 59 -7.03 -39.10 7.33
N LEU A 60 -7.86 -40.12 7.07
CA LEU A 60 -7.40 -41.41 6.60
C LEU A 60 -6.81 -41.39 5.18
N GLU A 61 -7.15 -40.38 4.35
CA GLU A 61 -6.50 -40.17 3.04
C GLU A 61 -5.01 -39.79 3.16
N VAL A 62 -4.60 -39.12 4.25
CA VAL A 62 -3.25 -38.56 4.41
C VAL A 62 -2.48 -39.13 5.60
N HIS A 63 -3.14 -39.76 6.55
CA HIS A 63 -2.54 -40.30 7.76
C HIS A 63 -1.97 -41.72 7.49
N THR A 64 -0.67 -41.85 7.54
CA THR A 64 0.03 -43.10 7.18
C THR A 64 0.34 -44.03 8.37
N TYR A 65 0.12 -43.55 9.61
CA TYR A 65 0.43 -44.33 10.81
C TYR A 65 -0.80 -45.03 11.38
N ALA A 66 -0.56 -46.20 12.00
CA ALA A 66 -1.64 -46.94 12.66
C ALA A 66 -2.22 -46.16 13.84
N ILE A 67 -3.56 -46.13 13.89
CA ILE A 67 -4.34 -45.60 15.05
C ILE A 67 -4.64 -46.79 15.95
N THR A 68 -4.17 -46.73 17.21
CA THR A 68 -4.28 -47.86 18.15
C THR A 68 -4.97 -47.44 19.45
N GLU A 69 -5.77 -48.41 20.00
CA GLU A 69 -6.29 -48.27 21.36
C GLU A 69 -5.28 -48.80 22.36
N THR A 70 -4.99 -48.08 23.43
CA THR A 70 -4.07 -48.47 24.51
C THR A 70 -4.72 -48.25 25.86
N THR A 71 -4.39 -49.13 26.82
CA THR A 71 -4.84 -48.99 28.21
C THR A 71 -3.73 -48.36 29.05
N VAL A 72 -4.08 -47.29 29.76
CA VAL A 72 -3.13 -46.58 30.65
C VAL A 72 -3.66 -46.56 32.08
N LYS A 73 -2.86 -46.88 33.05
CA LYS A 73 -3.23 -46.77 34.48
C LYS A 73 -3.17 -45.31 34.93
N LYS A 74 -4.32 -44.74 35.37
CA LYS A 74 -4.41 -43.40 35.92
C LYS A 74 -5.08 -43.48 37.31
N ARG A 75 -4.36 -43.08 38.37
CA ARG A 75 -4.85 -43.16 39.76
C ARG A 75 -5.40 -44.53 40.18
N GLY A 76 -4.73 -45.62 39.72
CA GLY A 76 -5.12 -46.98 40.02
C GLY A 76 -6.25 -47.58 39.17
N GLN A 77 -6.87 -46.81 38.28
CA GLN A 77 -7.89 -47.28 37.33
C GLN A 77 -7.32 -47.40 35.91
N GLU A 78 -7.76 -48.43 35.21
CA GLU A 78 -7.43 -48.63 33.81
C GLU A 78 -8.31 -47.71 32.95
N VAL A 79 -7.68 -46.88 32.14
CA VAL A 79 -8.40 -45.96 31.22
C VAL A 79 -7.94 -46.26 29.80
N LYS A 80 -8.87 -46.52 28.92
CA LYS A 80 -8.63 -46.69 27.48
C LYS A 80 -8.29 -45.34 26.84
N ARG A 81 -7.33 -45.37 25.96
CA ARG A 81 -6.91 -44.19 25.18
C ARG A 81 -6.57 -44.56 23.76
N TRP A 82 -6.94 -43.67 22.84
CA TRP A 82 -6.59 -43.74 21.43
C TRP A 82 -5.32 -42.95 21.17
N GLN A 83 -4.38 -43.53 20.43
CA GLN A 83 -3.11 -42.87 20.09
C GLN A 83 -2.64 -43.24 18.70
N THR A 84 -1.82 -42.37 18.13
CA THR A 84 -1.09 -42.62 16.89
C THR A 84 0.24 -41.84 16.89
N ARG A 85 1.06 -42.00 15.88
CA ARG A 85 2.20 -41.13 15.59
C ARG A 85 1.80 -40.07 14.59
N CYS A 86 2.28 -38.83 14.78
CA CYS A 86 2.02 -37.72 13.88
C CYS A 86 3.26 -36.82 13.82
N GLY A 87 4.08 -36.99 12.79
CA GLY A 87 5.41 -36.39 12.74
C GLY A 87 6.28 -36.83 13.93
N ASP A 88 6.81 -35.87 14.67
CA ASP A 88 7.61 -36.10 15.88
C ASP A 88 6.76 -36.22 17.15
N THR A 89 5.44 -36.11 17.06
CA THR A 89 4.53 -36.16 18.19
C THR A 89 3.74 -37.46 18.25
N ARG A 90 3.24 -37.81 19.44
CA ARG A 90 2.36 -38.96 19.66
C ARG A 90 1.09 -38.47 20.38
N PRO A 91 0.08 -37.95 19.64
CA PRO A 91 -1.17 -37.52 20.22
C PRO A 91 -1.90 -38.69 20.87
N ARG A 92 -2.48 -38.44 22.08
CA ARG A 92 -3.28 -39.39 22.84
C ARG A 92 -4.60 -38.70 23.24
N CYS A 93 -5.71 -39.36 22.97
CA CYS A 93 -7.04 -38.83 23.28
C CYS A 93 -7.87 -39.88 24.03
N SER A 94 -8.93 -39.42 24.73
CA SER A 94 -9.82 -40.31 25.50
C SER A 94 -10.77 -41.09 24.60
N THR A 95 -11.10 -40.55 23.42
CA THR A 95 -11.99 -41.18 22.44
C THR A 95 -11.32 -41.16 21.05
N TYR A 96 -11.82 -42.04 20.18
CA TYR A 96 -11.40 -42.09 18.76
C TYR A 96 -11.74 -40.79 18.05
N GLU A 97 -12.95 -40.28 18.29
CA GLU A 97 -13.48 -39.05 17.71
C GLU A 97 -12.55 -37.86 18.04
N ALA A 98 -12.16 -37.71 19.31
CA ALA A 98 -11.26 -36.64 19.75
C ALA A 98 -9.86 -36.77 19.14
N LEU A 99 -9.41 -38.00 18.81
CA LEU A 99 -8.17 -38.21 18.10
C LEU A 99 -8.29 -37.80 16.63
N ILE A 100 -9.38 -38.15 15.97
CA ILE A 100 -9.67 -37.77 14.58
C ILE A 100 -9.76 -36.25 14.45
N ASP A 101 -10.48 -35.55 15.34
CA ASP A 101 -10.52 -34.08 15.35
C ASP A 101 -9.11 -33.49 15.48
N LYS A 102 -8.29 -34.03 16.40
CA LYS A 102 -6.91 -33.54 16.60
C LYS A 102 -6.00 -33.80 15.39
N LEU A 103 -6.17 -34.93 14.70
CA LEU A 103 -5.43 -35.24 13.46
C LEU A 103 -5.93 -34.35 12.31
N TYR A 104 -7.22 -34.12 12.23
CA TYR A 104 -7.79 -33.21 11.24
C TYR A 104 -7.22 -31.81 11.41
N ASP A 105 -7.16 -31.29 12.64
CA ASP A 105 -6.56 -30.00 12.96
C ASP A 105 -5.04 -29.99 12.63
N TYR A 106 -4.34 -31.08 12.83
CA TYR A 106 -2.93 -31.18 12.49
C TYR A 106 -2.67 -31.13 10.99
N TYR A 107 -3.42 -31.90 10.18
CA TYR A 107 -3.23 -31.96 8.74
C TYR A 107 -3.87 -30.79 7.99
N PHE A 108 -5.00 -30.30 8.47
CA PHE A 108 -5.86 -29.36 7.78
C PHE A 108 -6.18 -28.10 8.60
N GLY A 109 -5.81 -28.05 9.87
CA GLY A 109 -6.20 -27.01 10.83
C GLY A 109 -5.76 -25.59 10.46
N ALA A 110 -4.77 -25.46 9.60
CA ALA A 110 -4.42 -24.16 9.01
C ALA A 110 -5.48 -23.64 8.01
N SER A 111 -6.45 -24.49 7.63
CA SER A 111 -7.51 -24.18 6.66
C SER A 111 -8.93 -24.14 7.24
N VAL A 112 -9.13 -24.50 8.51
CA VAL A 112 -10.46 -24.47 9.13
C VAL A 112 -10.59 -23.31 10.09
N ILE A 113 -11.04 -22.20 9.57
CA ILE A 113 -11.48 -21.08 10.41
C ILE A 113 -12.83 -21.48 11.05
N THR A 114 -12.87 -21.61 12.38
CA THR A 114 -14.08 -21.91 13.16
C THR A 114 -14.77 -20.65 13.67
N ASP A 115 -14.06 -19.55 13.76
CA ASP A 115 -14.55 -18.22 14.13
C ASP A 115 -14.58 -17.32 12.90
N TYR A 116 -15.80 -17.01 12.45
CA TYR A 116 -16.06 -16.14 11.30
C TYR A 116 -16.28 -14.68 11.70
N SER A 117 -15.83 -14.28 12.89
CA SER A 117 -15.85 -12.88 13.28
C SER A 117 -15.04 -12.02 12.32
N PHE A 118 -15.47 -10.79 12.11
CA PHE A 118 -14.75 -9.84 11.24
C PHE A 118 -13.29 -9.70 11.66
N LYS A 119 -12.99 -9.75 12.96
CA LYS A 119 -11.63 -9.70 13.51
C LYS A 119 -10.80 -10.90 13.06
N THR A 120 -11.30 -12.11 13.24
CA THR A 120 -10.60 -13.34 12.85
C THR A 120 -10.39 -13.39 11.33
N MET A 121 -11.39 -12.97 10.56
CA MET A 121 -11.25 -12.86 9.11
C MET A 121 -10.24 -11.79 8.69
N PHE A 122 -10.15 -10.68 9.41
CA PHE A 122 -9.14 -9.66 9.15
C PHE A 122 -7.71 -10.19 9.35
N GLU A 123 -7.46 -10.88 10.46
CA GLU A 123 -6.13 -11.47 10.72
C GLU A 123 -5.79 -12.52 9.66
N ALA A 124 -6.72 -13.40 9.33
CA ALA A 124 -6.51 -14.43 8.30
C ALA A 124 -6.24 -13.83 6.90
N ALA A 125 -6.99 -12.81 6.51
CA ALA A 125 -6.81 -12.10 5.25
C ALA A 125 -5.47 -11.35 5.19
N LEU A 126 -5.06 -10.74 6.31
CA LEU A 126 -3.79 -10.05 6.43
C LEU A 126 -2.61 -11.03 6.39
N ASP A 127 -2.71 -12.17 7.08
CA ASP A 127 -1.70 -13.24 7.06
C ASP A 127 -1.50 -13.81 5.66
N GLU A 128 -2.59 -14.03 4.92
CA GLU A 128 -2.49 -14.45 3.52
C GLU A 128 -1.80 -13.39 2.67
N LYS A 129 -2.18 -12.13 2.82
CA LYS A 129 -1.53 -11.01 2.12
C LYS A 129 -0.03 -10.92 2.46
N ILE A 130 0.35 -11.18 3.71
CA ILE A 130 1.76 -11.23 4.13
C ILE A 130 2.50 -12.36 3.42
N ARG A 131 1.91 -13.54 3.33
CA ARG A 131 2.52 -14.70 2.67
C ARG A 131 2.66 -14.52 1.16
N THR A 132 1.64 -13.98 0.51
CA THR A 132 1.58 -13.86 -0.96
C THR A 132 2.29 -12.63 -1.49
N GLU A 133 2.07 -11.47 -0.90
CA GLU A 133 2.57 -10.18 -1.39
C GLU A 133 3.84 -9.70 -0.69
N ARG A 134 4.18 -10.27 0.46
CA ARG A 134 5.33 -9.90 1.31
C ARG A 134 5.43 -8.37 1.50
N PRO A 135 4.37 -7.71 2.02
CA PRO A 135 4.37 -6.27 2.21
C PRO A 135 5.43 -5.87 3.25
N LYS A 136 5.90 -4.62 3.16
CA LYS A 136 6.81 -4.06 4.16
C LYS A 136 6.12 -4.01 5.53
N GLU A 137 6.87 -4.19 6.62
CA GLU A 137 6.38 -4.16 8.00
C GLU A 137 5.55 -2.88 8.30
N LYS A 138 5.98 -1.73 7.77
CA LYS A 138 5.20 -0.49 7.87
C LYS A 138 3.79 -0.62 7.28
N THR A 139 3.63 -1.33 6.18
CA THR A 139 2.32 -1.56 5.54
C THR A 139 1.45 -2.44 6.42
N ILE A 140 2.02 -3.50 7.02
CA ILE A 140 1.31 -4.37 7.96
C ILE A 140 0.83 -3.56 9.17
N ARG A 141 1.71 -2.76 9.76
CA ARG A 141 1.38 -1.86 10.88
C ARG A 141 0.29 -0.84 10.50
N ASP A 142 0.30 -0.31 9.27
CA ASP A 142 -0.73 0.60 8.77
C ASP A 142 -2.10 -0.09 8.66
N TYR A 143 -2.16 -1.39 8.32
CA TYR A 143 -3.40 -2.19 8.36
C TYR A 143 -3.94 -2.30 9.79
N HIS A 144 -3.12 -2.72 10.75
CA HIS A 144 -3.53 -2.82 12.16
C HIS A 144 -3.95 -1.47 12.75
N ASN A 145 -3.22 -0.39 12.46
CA ASN A 145 -3.58 0.95 12.91
C ASN A 145 -4.91 1.41 12.30
N SER A 146 -5.14 1.10 11.03
CA SER A 146 -6.41 1.43 10.38
C SER A 146 -7.55 0.58 10.93
N TYR A 147 -7.34 -0.71 11.20
CA TYR A 147 -8.30 -1.55 11.88
C TYR A 147 -8.73 -0.94 13.23
N LYS A 148 -7.76 -0.66 14.11
CA LYS A 148 -8.02 -0.04 15.42
C LYS A 148 -8.72 1.32 15.34
N ALA A 149 -8.48 2.08 14.28
CA ALA A 149 -9.07 3.41 14.13
C ALA A 149 -10.52 3.39 13.64
N PHE A 150 -10.94 2.34 12.93
CA PHE A 150 -12.21 2.34 12.22
C PHE A 150 -13.13 1.17 12.57
N ILE A 151 -12.61 0.10 13.16
CA ILE A 151 -13.40 -1.10 13.50
C ILE A 151 -13.59 -1.14 15.01
N SER A 152 -14.85 -0.99 15.44
CA SER A 152 -15.22 -1.16 16.85
C SER A 152 -15.14 -2.64 17.26
N ASP A 153 -14.97 -2.90 18.57
CA ASP A 153 -14.93 -4.25 19.10
C ASP A 153 -16.25 -5.00 18.81
N GLU A 154 -17.38 -4.28 18.89
CA GLU A 154 -18.70 -4.85 18.57
C GLU A 154 -18.79 -5.30 17.09
N PHE A 155 -18.35 -4.44 16.15
CA PHE A 155 -18.33 -4.81 14.74
C PHE A 155 -17.29 -5.89 14.46
N GLY A 156 -16.15 -5.83 15.11
CA GLY A 156 -15.09 -6.84 15.04
C GLY A 156 -15.53 -8.22 15.47
N ALA A 157 -16.48 -8.33 16.42
CA ALA A 157 -17.02 -9.58 16.90
C ALA A 157 -18.15 -10.16 16.02
N LYS A 158 -18.68 -9.41 15.04
CA LYS A 158 -19.76 -9.88 14.17
C LYS A 158 -19.29 -10.97 13.21
N ASP A 159 -20.10 -12.01 13.05
CA ASP A 159 -19.89 -13.02 12.01
C ASP A 159 -20.13 -12.39 10.64
N ILE A 160 -19.11 -12.40 9.78
CA ILE A 160 -19.13 -11.77 8.46
C ILE A 160 -20.23 -12.30 7.54
N ARG A 161 -20.66 -13.54 7.73
CA ARG A 161 -21.71 -14.20 6.95
C ARG A 161 -23.09 -13.67 7.26
N LEU A 162 -23.26 -13.04 8.43
CA LEU A 162 -24.51 -12.45 8.89
C LEU A 162 -24.60 -10.96 8.63
N ILE A 163 -23.52 -10.31 8.22
CA ILE A 163 -23.47 -8.87 7.93
C ILE A 163 -24.20 -8.59 6.62
N LYS A 164 -25.37 -7.96 6.71
CA LYS A 164 -26.14 -7.55 5.54
C LYS A 164 -25.54 -6.30 4.87
N PRO A 165 -25.67 -6.16 3.53
CA PRO A 165 -25.18 -4.96 2.84
C PRO A 165 -25.79 -3.64 3.38
N SER A 166 -27.05 -3.66 3.84
CA SER A 166 -27.70 -2.51 4.46
C SER A 166 -27.05 -2.12 5.79
N GLU A 167 -26.77 -3.11 6.63
CA GLU A 167 -26.10 -2.93 7.93
C GLU A 167 -24.66 -2.41 7.75
N LEU A 168 -23.91 -2.98 6.81
CA LEU A 168 -22.57 -2.51 6.50
C LEU A 168 -22.58 -1.06 5.99
N LYS A 169 -23.56 -0.71 5.16
CA LYS A 169 -23.73 0.66 4.65
C LYS A 169 -24.01 1.63 5.80
N GLU A 170 -24.87 1.26 6.73
CA GLU A 170 -25.16 2.03 7.93
C GLU A 170 -23.91 2.20 8.81
N TYR A 171 -23.19 1.11 9.06
CA TYR A 171 -21.93 1.14 9.80
C TYR A 171 -20.91 2.11 9.18
N ILE A 172 -20.71 2.03 7.87
CA ILE A 172 -19.81 2.96 7.15
C ILE A 172 -20.30 4.41 7.30
N GLN A 173 -21.59 4.63 7.25
CA GLN A 173 -22.19 5.97 7.40
C GLN A 173 -21.93 6.53 8.80
N ASN A 174 -22.17 5.74 9.85
CA ASN A 174 -21.97 6.12 11.24
C ASN A 174 -20.49 6.42 11.53
N VAL A 175 -19.58 5.49 11.19
CA VAL A 175 -18.13 5.69 11.35
C VAL A 175 -17.63 6.93 10.58
N SER A 176 -18.14 7.14 9.36
CA SER A 176 -17.77 8.32 8.57
C SER A 176 -18.33 9.62 9.15
N GLY A 177 -19.52 9.58 9.76
CA GLY A 177 -20.14 10.74 10.42
C GLY A 177 -19.41 11.12 11.72
N GLU A 178 -19.09 10.15 12.56
CA GLU A 178 -18.42 10.36 13.83
C GLU A 178 -16.96 10.80 13.69
N LEU A 179 -16.20 10.12 12.82
CA LEU A 179 -14.76 10.35 12.69
C LEU A 179 -14.41 11.45 11.67
N ALA A 180 -15.37 11.88 10.85
CA ALA A 180 -15.17 12.85 9.78
C ALA A 180 -13.81 12.69 9.06
N PRO A 181 -13.49 11.50 8.51
CA PRO A 181 -12.16 11.22 8.01
C PRO A 181 -11.85 12.04 6.77
N THR A 182 -10.58 12.34 6.53
CA THR A 182 -10.17 12.81 5.20
C THR A 182 -10.46 11.73 4.14
N LYS A 183 -10.63 12.11 2.89
CA LYS A 183 -10.83 11.18 1.78
C LYS A 183 -9.80 10.03 1.79
N LYS A 184 -8.53 10.34 2.05
CA LYS A 184 -7.44 9.34 2.13
C LYS A 184 -7.64 8.35 3.29
N ARG A 185 -8.05 8.83 4.48
CA ARG A 185 -8.34 7.95 5.63
C ARG A 185 -9.55 7.07 5.37
N PHE A 186 -10.59 7.60 4.75
CA PHE A 186 -11.76 6.83 4.35
C PHE A 186 -11.40 5.67 3.39
N TYR A 187 -10.52 5.92 2.41
CA TYR A 187 -10.06 4.84 1.53
C TYR A 187 -9.24 3.77 2.24
N LYS A 188 -8.49 4.13 3.30
CA LYS A 188 -7.83 3.13 4.16
C LYS A 188 -8.85 2.29 4.92
N PHE A 189 -9.89 2.90 5.48
CA PHE A 189 -11.01 2.18 6.11
C PHE A 189 -11.68 1.22 5.13
N LYS A 190 -12.06 1.72 3.96
CA LYS A 190 -12.65 0.87 2.92
C LYS A 190 -11.71 -0.26 2.48
N GLY A 191 -10.39 -0.01 2.48
CA GLY A 191 -9.38 -1.02 2.20
C GLY A 191 -9.38 -2.16 3.22
N ILE A 192 -9.66 -1.90 4.50
CA ILE A 192 -9.83 -2.93 5.53
C ILE A 192 -11.08 -3.77 5.24
N LEU A 193 -12.20 -3.11 4.94
CA LEU A 193 -13.45 -3.82 4.63
C LEU A 193 -13.28 -4.72 3.40
N ASN A 194 -12.72 -4.19 2.32
CA ASN A 194 -12.46 -4.97 1.12
C ASN A 194 -11.49 -6.14 1.38
N LEU A 195 -10.41 -5.92 2.13
CA LEU A 195 -9.46 -6.99 2.47
C LEU A 195 -10.19 -8.21 3.09
N VAL A 196 -11.09 -7.96 4.04
CA VAL A 196 -11.83 -9.01 4.73
C VAL A 196 -12.88 -9.67 3.83
N PHE A 197 -13.69 -8.87 3.16
CA PHE A 197 -14.79 -9.39 2.38
C PHE A 197 -14.34 -10.00 1.04
N ASP A 198 -13.27 -9.49 0.40
CA ASP A 198 -12.67 -10.13 -0.77
C ASP A 198 -12.05 -11.49 -0.40
N TYR A 199 -11.36 -11.57 0.75
CA TYR A 199 -10.86 -12.84 1.30
C TYR A 199 -11.99 -13.84 1.52
N ALA A 200 -13.12 -13.38 2.05
CA ALA A 200 -14.28 -14.23 2.32
C ALA A 200 -15.05 -14.66 1.06
N CYS A 201 -15.02 -13.87 -0.01
CA CYS A 201 -15.65 -14.17 -1.31
C CYS A 201 -14.78 -15.02 -2.23
N ASP A 202 -13.52 -15.30 -1.83
CA ASP A 202 -12.60 -16.08 -2.66
C ASP A 202 -13.25 -17.39 -3.12
N PRO A 203 -13.13 -17.76 -4.42
CA PRO A 203 -13.79 -18.95 -4.99
C PRO A 203 -13.44 -20.26 -4.30
N GLU A 204 -12.27 -20.35 -3.67
CA GLU A 204 -11.85 -21.55 -2.93
C GLU A 204 -12.46 -21.60 -1.51
N ARG A 205 -12.80 -20.45 -0.93
CA ARG A 205 -13.33 -20.33 0.45
C ARG A 205 -14.84 -20.24 0.51
N ARG A 206 -15.41 -19.34 -0.29
CA ARG A 206 -16.87 -19.10 -0.40
C ARG A 206 -17.57 -18.96 0.94
N TYR A 207 -16.97 -18.24 1.90
CA TYR A 207 -17.64 -17.97 3.18
C TYR A 207 -18.86 -17.08 3.00
N ILE A 208 -18.81 -16.21 1.98
CA ILE A 208 -19.93 -15.41 1.47
C ILE A 208 -19.90 -15.41 -0.06
N GLU A 209 -21.04 -15.18 -0.68
CA GLU A 209 -21.15 -15.21 -2.15
C GLU A 209 -20.69 -13.88 -2.81
N ILE A 210 -21.01 -12.75 -2.17
CA ILE A 210 -20.81 -11.42 -2.75
C ILE A 210 -20.23 -10.50 -1.70
N ASN A 211 -19.21 -9.71 -2.09
CA ASN A 211 -18.66 -8.66 -1.25
C ASN A 211 -19.71 -7.56 -0.98
N PRO A 212 -20.15 -7.36 0.27
CA PRO A 212 -21.19 -6.40 0.61
C PRO A 212 -20.71 -4.93 0.62
N VAL A 213 -19.41 -4.67 0.43
CA VAL A 213 -18.83 -3.32 0.49
C VAL A 213 -19.31 -2.47 -0.69
N PRO A 214 -19.95 -1.31 -0.44
CA PRO A 214 -20.47 -0.47 -1.51
C PRO A 214 -19.37 -0.01 -2.46
N SER A 215 -19.57 -0.16 -3.76
CA SER A 215 -18.63 0.31 -4.79
C SER A 215 -18.57 1.85 -4.86
N LYS A 216 -19.73 2.51 -4.72
CA LYS A 216 -19.86 3.98 -4.80
C LYS A 216 -19.69 4.65 -3.43
N ASN A 217 -18.84 5.69 -3.36
CA ASN A 217 -18.53 6.42 -2.12
C ASN A 217 -19.22 7.77 -2.01
N LYS A 218 -20.02 8.18 -3.04
CA LYS A 218 -20.64 9.52 -3.10
C LYS A 218 -21.51 9.84 -1.87
N ALA A 219 -22.21 8.84 -1.33
CA ALA A 219 -23.06 9.03 -0.16
C ALA A 219 -22.28 9.38 1.12
N TYR A 220 -21.03 8.97 1.23
CA TYR A 220 -20.16 9.21 2.40
C TYR A 220 -19.32 10.48 2.27
N ALA A 221 -19.15 10.99 1.04
CA ALA A 221 -18.26 12.12 0.75
C ALA A 221 -18.65 13.40 1.50
N LYS A 222 -19.93 13.57 1.83
CA LYS A 222 -20.42 14.71 2.62
C LYS A 222 -19.87 14.75 4.06
N ASN A 223 -19.43 13.60 4.57
CA ASN A 223 -18.89 13.46 5.92
C ASN A 223 -17.37 13.65 5.95
N PHE A 224 -16.71 13.79 4.80
CA PHE A 224 -15.26 13.92 4.77
C PHE A 224 -14.82 15.30 5.24
N THR A 225 -13.80 15.32 6.09
CA THR A 225 -13.07 16.57 6.35
C THR A 225 -12.44 17.05 5.05
N PRO A 226 -12.79 18.25 4.56
CA PRO A 226 -12.14 18.80 3.38
C PRO A 226 -10.63 18.90 3.62
N THR A 227 -9.85 18.46 2.67
CA THR A 227 -8.43 18.80 2.62
C THR A 227 -8.31 19.95 1.64
N ASN A 228 -8.25 21.17 2.16
CA ASN A 228 -8.11 22.39 1.36
C ASN A 228 -6.69 22.59 0.82
N ASP A 229 -5.79 21.60 1.02
CA ASP A 229 -4.43 21.70 0.54
C ASP A 229 -4.41 21.62 -0.98
N LYS A 230 -4.31 22.76 -1.61
CA LYS A 230 -3.94 22.80 -3.02
C LYS A 230 -2.54 22.18 -3.19
N PRO A 231 -2.20 21.61 -4.35
CA PRO A 231 -0.85 21.11 -4.58
C PRO A 231 0.24 22.15 -4.28
N GLU A 232 0.00 23.40 -4.59
CA GLU A 232 0.91 24.53 -4.35
C GLU A 232 1.22 24.72 -2.86
N ASP A 233 0.21 24.52 -1.98
CA ASP A 233 0.38 24.62 -0.51
C ASP A 233 1.28 23.54 0.08
N LYS A 234 1.68 22.53 -0.72
CA LYS A 234 2.57 21.43 -0.32
C LYS A 234 4.01 21.60 -0.81
N ALA A 235 4.28 22.63 -1.59
CA ALA A 235 5.61 23.00 -2.05
C ALA A 235 6.15 24.18 -1.28
N PHE A 236 7.44 24.19 -0.98
CA PHE A 236 8.12 25.44 -0.59
C PHE A 236 8.02 26.42 -1.75
N GLN A 237 7.67 27.65 -1.43
CA GLN A 237 7.72 28.72 -2.43
C GLN A 237 9.17 29.07 -2.76
N PRO A 238 9.49 29.63 -3.96
CA PRO A 238 10.86 29.96 -4.32
C PRO A 238 11.62 30.78 -3.26
N HIS A 239 11.00 31.81 -2.74
CA HIS A 239 11.59 32.65 -1.68
C HIS A 239 11.84 31.87 -0.36
N GLU A 240 10.97 30.90 -0.01
CA GLU A 240 11.16 30.06 1.17
C GLU A 240 12.36 29.12 1.00
N VAL A 241 12.57 28.60 -0.22
CA VAL A 241 13.75 27.80 -0.55
C VAL A 241 15.02 28.63 -0.40
N ASP A 242 15.01 29.87 -0.87
CA ASP A 242 16.15 30.77 -0.76
C ASP A 242 16.43 31.14 0.72
N MET A 243 15.42 31.45 1.52
CA MET A 243 15.58 31.66 2.96
C MET A 243 16.21 30.44 3.66
N ILE A 244 15.78 29.22 3.32
CA ILE A 244 16.36 27.99 3.87
C ILE A 244 17.83 27.86 3.47
N ARG A 245 18.16 28.11 2.20
CA ARG A 245 19.54 28.02 1.67
C ARG A 245 20.47 29.01 2.36
N GLU A 246 20.10 30.28 2.42
CA GLU A 246 20.87 31.33 3.08
C GLU A 246 21.14 30.99 4.55
N HIS A 247 20.08 30.65 5.29
CA HIS A 247 20.23 30.24 6.69
C HIS A 247 21.13 29.02 6.87
N LEU A 248 21.05 28.04 5.99
CA LEU A 248 21.86 26.83 6.09
C LEU A 248 23.32 27.08 5.69
N TRP A 249 23.58 27.92 4.67
CA TRP A 249 24.94 28.30 4.33
C TRP A 249 25.63 29.01 5.49
N GLU A 250 25.00 29.98 6.12
CA GLU A 250 25.53 30.59 7.34
C GLU A 250 25.79 29.54 8.44
N ARG A 251 24.88 28.62 8.65
CA ARG A 251 24.97 27.60 9.70
C ARG A 251 26.10 26.61 9.45
N VAL A 252 26.24 26.10 8.25
CA VAL A 252 27.32 25.13 7.93
C VAL A 252 28.68 25.77 7.97
N HIS A 253 28.85 27.08 7.68
CA HIS A 253 30.08 27.79 7.83
C HIS A 253 30.43 28.11 9.30
N LYS A 254 29.40 28.41 10.10
CA LYS A 254 29.58 28.77 11.52
C LYS A 254 29.86 27.55 12.40
N LEU A 255 29.27 26.43 12.11
CA LEU A 255 29.46 25.21 12.90
C LEU A 255 30.65 24.41 12.44
N ARG A 256 31.33 23.75 13.40
CA ARG A 256 32.44 22.85 13.12
C ARG A 256 32.06 21.79 12.08
N TYR A 257 30.93 21.15 12.29
CA TYR A 257 30.37 20.16 11.39
C TYR A 257 28.82 20.11 11.50
N ASP A 258 28.14 20.12 10.35
CA ASP A 258 26.69 20.05 10.29
C ASP A 258 26.24 19.23 9.08
N VAL A 259 26.31 17.91 9.20
CA VAL A 259 25.94 16.99 8.13
C VAL A 259 24.49 17.19 7.66
N ASN A 260 23.56 17.48 8.58
CA ASN A 260 22.16 17.65 8.22
C ASN A 260 21.91 18.99 7.49
N GLY A 261 22.71 20.02 7.78
CA GLY A 261 22.67 21.27 7.01
C GLY A 261 23.06 21.06 5.55
N TYR A 262 24.17 20.38 5.30
CA TYR A 262 24.57 20.00 3.95
C TYR A 262 23.56 19.07 3.26
N ALA A 263 22.98 18.12 4.01
CA ALA A 263 21.96 17.22 3.48
C ALA A 263 20.69 17.96 3.03
N ILE A 264 20.26 18.99 3.77
CA ILE A 264 19.10 19.81 3.41
C ILE A 264 19.42 20.70 2.20
N LEU A 265 20.61 21.33 2.16
CA LEU A 265 21.08 22.08 1.00
C LEU A 265 21.06 21.18 -0.26
N PHE A 266 21.63 19.98 -0.16
CA PHE A 266 21.63 19.02 -1.25
C PHE A 266 20.20 18.64 -1.69
N SER A 267 19.28 18.44 -0.74
CA SER A 267 17.88 18.10 -1.04
C SER A 267 17.15 19.25 -1.74
N SER A 268 17.44 20.50 -1.40
CA SER A 268 16.82 21.67 -2.02
C SER A 268 17.21 21.81 -3.50
N GLU A 269 18.39 21.30 -3.90
CA GLU A 269 18.88 21.33 -5.28
C GLU A 269 18.49 20.09 -6.10
N THR A 270 18.28 18.94 -5.44
CA THR A 270 18.11 17.66 -6.13
C THR A 270 16.70 17.10 -6.07
N GLY A 271 15.92 17.52 -5.10
CA GLY A 271 14.59 16.97 -4.84
C GLY A 271 14.60 15.46 -4.53
N VAL A 272 15.68 14.88 -4.02
CA VAL A 272 15.76 13.48 -3.62
C VAL A 272 14.78 13.15 -2.49
N ARG A 273 14.37 11.88 -2.38
CA ARG A 273 13.52 11.46 -1.27
C ARG A 273 14.30 11.42 0.03
N GLU A 274 13.63 11.67 1.13
CA GLU A 274 14.24 11.66 2.48
C GLU A 274 15.05 10.39 2.77
N GLY A 275 14.55 9.21 2.40
CA GLY A 275 15.26 7.95 2.59
C GLY A 275 16.48 7.76 1.69
N GLU A 276 16.56 8.47 0.56
CA GLU A 276 17.67 8.39 -0.40
C GLU A 276 18.91 9.15 0.08
N ILE A 277 18.74 10.16 0.94
CA ILE A 277 19.79 11.01 1.46
C ILE A 277 20.82 10.24 2.29
N PRO A 278 20.45 9.53 3.37
CA PRO A 278 21.42 8.84 4.22
C PRO A 278 22.13 7.69 3.49
N SER A 279 21.53 7.14 2.44
CA SER A 279 22.08 5.99 1.72
C SER A 279 23.01 6.34 0.57
N LEU A 280 23.21 7.63 0.29
CA LEU A 280 24.11 8.09 -0.79
C LEU A 280 25.56 7.88 -0.41
N LYS A 281 26.31 7.24 -1.30
CA LYS A 281 27.75 6.99 -1.14
C LYS A 281 28.57 7.91 -2.03
N TRP A 282 29.81 8.19 -1.63
CA TRP A 282 30.75 8.94 -2.48
C TRP A 282 31.03 8.23 -3.82
N SER A 283 30.96 6.90 -3.85
CA SER A 283 31.11 6.09 -5.07
C SER A 283 29.97 6.27 -6.07
N ASP A 284 28.82 6.83 -5.64
CA ASP A 284 27.66 7.06 -6.50
C ASP A 284 27.77 8.37 -7.29
N ILE A 285 28.77 9.19 -6.98
CA ILE A 285 29.04 10.45 -7.65
C ILE A 285 30.16 10.24 -8.67
N LYS A 286 29.79 10.23 -9.95
CA LYS A 286 30.74 9.97 -11.06
C LYS A 286 30.55 10.95 -12.20
N GLY A 287 31.62 11.56 -12.63
CA GLY A 287 31.62 12.57 -13.71
C GLY A 287 30.64 13.71 -13.39
N ASN A 288 29.63 13.91 -14.22
CA ASN A 288 28.61 14.94 -14.07
C ASN A 288 27.26 14.39 -13.59
N ALA A 289 27.25 13.21 -12.96
CA ALA A 289 26.02 12.54 -12.53
C ALA A 289 26.12 11.99 -11.11
N ILE A 290 24.98 11.97 -10.45
CA ILE A 290 24.75 11.32 -9.15
C ILE A 290 23.79 10.17 -9.36
N HIS A 291 24.18 8.95 -8.99
CA HIS A 291 23.36 7.76 -9.11
C HIS A 291 22.55 7.52 -7.84
N ILE A 292 21.24 7.69 -7.92
CA ILE A 292 20.30 7.43 -6.80
C ILE A 292 19.65 6.07 -7.01
N HIS A 293 20.13 5.06 -6.30
CA HIS A 293 19.67 3.67 -6.46
C HIS A 293 19.27 2.98 -5.14
N SER A 294 19.52 3.64 -4.02
CA SER A 294 19.33 3.07 -2.69
C SER A 294 18.54 3.98 -1.77
N GLN A 295 18.10 3.45 -0.64
CA GLN A 295 17.44 4.23 0.40
C GLN A 295 17.70 3.61 1.79
N GLN A 296 17.68 4.45 2.82
CA GLN A 296 17.57 4.00 4.20
C GLN A 296 16.13 3.64 4.52
N ASN A 297 15.92 2.46 5.07
CA ASN A 297 14.63 2.04 5.64
C ASN A 297 14.78 1.87 7.14
N ASP A 298 13.65 1.80 7.84
CA ASP A 298 13.58 1.51 9.26
C ASP A 298 12.62 0.35 9.54
N GLU A 299 12.94 -0.42 10.56
CA GLU A 299 12.06 -1.43 11.15
C GLU A 299 12.16 -1.40 12.67
N LYS A 300 11.19 -2.00 13.35
CA LYS A 300 11.28 -2.20 14.79
C LYS A 300 11.71 -3.63 15.08
N ARG A 301 12.86 -3.78 15.77
CA ARG A 301 13.33 -5.06 16.33
C ARG A 301 13.28 -4.94 17.86
N ASP A 302 12.56 -5.79 18.52
CA ASP A 302 12.39 -5.80 19.98
C ASP A 302 11.98 -4.42 20.56
N GLY A 303 11.10 -3.72 19.86
CA GLY A 303 10.64 -2.38 20.24
C GLY A 303 11.58 -1.24 19.88
N VAL A 304 12.82 -1.52 19.48
CA VAL A 304 13.84 -0.54 19.10
C VAL A 304 13.78 -0.27 17.60
N LYS A 305 13.87 1.00 17.21
CA LYS A 305 13.93 1.40 15.81
C LYS A 305 15.34 1.16 15.26
N VAL A 306 15.46 0.29 14.27
CA VAL A 306 16.71 -0.05 13.57
C VAL A 306 16.66 0.46 12.15
N TYR A 307 17.75 1.10 11.69
CA TYR A 307 17.89 1.57 10.32
C TYR A 307 18.74 0.58 9.53
N TYR A 308 18.37 0.34 8.28
CA TYR A 308 19.12 -0.53 7.39
C TYR A 308 19.19 0.01 5.96
N TYR A 309 20.26 -0.38 5.27
CA TYR A 309 20.45 -0.06 3.87
C TYR A 309 19.57 -0.93 2.98
N ASN A 310 18.84 -0.29 2.09
CA ASN A 310 18.08 -0.98 1.06
C ASN A 310 18.66 -0.61 -0.31
N PRO A 311 19.19 -1.57 -1.08
CA PRO A 311 19.82 -1.31 -2.39
C PRO A 311 18.81 -0.93 -3.47
N THR A 312 17.52 -0.80 -3.15
CA THR A 312 16.47 -0.47 -4.10
C THR A 312 15.68 0.76 -3.66
N THR A 313 15.24 1.59 -4.58
CA THR A 313 14.35 2.71 -4.29
C THR A 313 12.86 2.28 -4.32
N LYS A 314 11.96 3.18 -3.89
CA LYS A 314 10.54 2.82 -3.67
C LYS A 314 9.78 2.35 -4.91
N ASN A 315 10.15 2.82 -6.11
CA ASN A 315 9.35 2.62 -7.33
C ASN A 315 9.84 1.49 -8.24
N GLU A 316 10.79 0.71 -7.80
CA GLU A 316 11.53 -0.26 -8.63
C GLU A 316 11.08 -1.71 -8.43
N LYS A 317 9.78 -1.93 -8.15
CA LYS A 317 9.22 -3.28 -8.15
C LYS A 317 9.06 -3.79 -9.58
N GLY A 318 9.89 -4.76 -9.96
CA GLY A 318 9.70 -5.59 -11.16
C GLY A 318 10.37 -5.15 -12.45
N VAL A 319 11.19 -4.09 -12.45
CA VAL A 319 12.01 -3.70 -13.59
C VAL A 319 13.49 -3.74 -13.19
N SER A 320 14.37 -4.07 -14.14
CA SER A 320 15.82 -4.01 -13.95
C SER A 320 16.23 -2.72 -13.23
N ASN A 321 16.70 -2.88 -12.00
CA ASN A 321 16.72 -1.83 -11.00
C ASN A 321 18.04 -1.05 -11.07
N ASN A 322 18.17 -0.16 -12.03
CA ASN A 322 19.37 0.66 -12.19
C ASN A 322 19.29 2.03 -11.50
N GLY A 323 18.24 2.30 -10.67
CA GLY A 323 18.07 3.60 -10.06
C GLY A 323 17.79 4.72 -11.07
N ARG A 324 18.16 5.95 -10.72
CA ARG A 324 18.10 7.11 -11.60
C ARG A 324 19.34 7.98 -11.46
N PHE A 325 19.62 8.75 -12.49
CA PHE A 325 20.71 9.70 -12.47
C PHE A 325 20.18 11.12 -12.31
N ILE A 326 20.84 11.91 -11.48
CA ILE A 326 20.61 13.34 -11.28
C ILE A 326 21.85 14.09 -11.78
N PRO A 327 21.70 15.18 -12.55
CA PRO A 327 22.84 15.98 -12.98
C PRO A 327 23.56 16.63 -11.80
N LEU A 328 24.88 16.57 -11.80
CA LEU A 328 25.75 17.21 -10.82
C LEU A 328 26.00 18.68 -11.23
N THR A 329 25.07 19.56 -10.86
CA THR A 329 25.18 21.00 -11.15
C THR A 329 26.26 21.67 -10.34
N ASN A 330 26.66 22.90 -10.73
CA ASN A 330 27.68 23.63 -10.00
C ASN A 330 27.34 23.85 -8.52
N ARG A 331 26.07 24.19 -8.21
CA ARG A 331 25.62 24.36 -6.82
C ARG A 331 25.71 23.07 -6.01
N ILE A 332 25.32 21.94 -6.62
CA ILE A 332 25.40 20.63 -5.96
C ILE A 332 26.86 20.26 -5.74
N ARG A 333 27.74 20.55 -6.71
CA ARG A 333 29.17 20.31 -6.60
C ARG A 333 29.78 21.11 -5.46
N GLU A 334 29.48 22.40 -5.36
CA GLU A 334 29.92 23.28 -4.27
C GLU A 334 29.56 22.71 -2.89
N ILE A 335 28.29 22.30 -2.71
CA ILE A 335 27.83 21.69 -1.46
C ILE A 335 28.62 20.42 -1.10
N LEU A 336 28.85 19.56 -2.09
CA LEU A 336 29.52 18.28 -1.88
C LEU A 336 31.02 18.44 -1.66
N ASP A 337 31.66 19.33 -2.40
CA ASP A 337 33.10 19.61 -2.29
C ASP A 337 33.45 20.25 -0.92
N GLU A 338 32.61 21.18 -0.45
CA GLU A 338 32.77 21.76 0.88
C GLU A 338 32.56 20.76 1.99
N LEU A 339 31.49 19.93 1.90
CA LEU A 339 31.25 18.85 2.85
C LEU A 339 32.45 17.89 2.91
N LYS A 340 32.95 17.49 1.74
CA LYS A 340 34.11 16.60 1.63
C LYS A 340 35.37 17.21 2.23
N ALA A 341 35.63 18.51 1.98
CA ALA A 341 36.74 19.25 2.56
C ALA A 341 36.64 19.29 4.10
N LYS A 342 35.45 19.55 4.66
CA LYS A 342 35.24 19.53 6.11
C LYS A 342 35.42 18.12 6.70
N GLN A 343 34.91 17.08 6.07
CA GLN A 343 35.15 15.70 6.50
C GLN A 343 36.66 15.38 6.53
N LYS A 344 37.39 15.74 5.48
CA LYS A 344 38.82 15.55 5.41
C LYS A 344 39.55 16.32 6.52
N ALA A 345 39.20 17.58 6.76
CA ALA A 345 39.82 18.41 7.79
C ALA A 345 39.61 17.88 9.21
N LEU A 346 38.48 17.19 9.43
CA LEU A 346 38.12 16.59 10.72
C LEU A 346 38.58 15.12 10.84
N GLY A 347 39.26 14.58 9.82
CA GLY A 347 39.68 13.17 9.82
C GLY A 347 38.53 12.15 9.74
N ILE A 348 37.37 12.56 9.22
CA ILE A 348 36.23 11.70 9.09
C ILE A 348 36.37 10.85 7.83
N HIS A 349 36.45 9.54 7.99
CA HIS A 349 36.49 8.55 6.92
C HIS A 349 35.20 7.77 6.84
N SER A 350 34.47 7.89 5.74
CA SER A 350 33.21 7.21 5.53
C SER A 350 32.95 6.97 4.04
N GLU A 351 32.29 5.86 3.72
CA GLU A 351 31.74 5.64 2.38
C GLU A 351 30.50 6.52 2.11
N TRP A 352 29.80 6.95 3.18
CA TRP A 352 28.57 7.73 3.09
C TRP A 352 28.88 9.22 2.88
N VAL A 353 28.14 9.84 1.97
CA VAL A 353 28.23 11.30 1.73
C VAL A 353 27.79 12.05 2.99
N PHE A 354 26.65 11.67 3.55
CA PHE A 354 26.09 12.31 4.74
C PHE A 354 26.31 11.41 5.96
N CYS A 355 27.52 11.49 6.51
CA CYS A 355 27.92 10.76 7.71
C CYS A 355 28.06 11.69 8.92
N LYS A 356 27.95 11.14 10.12
CA LYS A 356 28.23 11.81 11.38
C LYS A 356 29.75 11.91 11.60
N GLU A 357 30.17 12.60 12.67
CA GLU A 357 31.60 12.74 13.03
C GLU A 357 32.28 11.39 13.30
N ASP A 358 31.54 10.37 13.75
CA ASP A 358 32.02 9.01 13.97
C ASP A 358 32.13 8.15 12.70
N GLY A 359 31.80 8.73 11.52
CA GLY A 359 31.80 8.05 10.23
C GLY A 359 30.54 7.23 9.95
N SER A 360 29.63 7.05 10.93
CA SER A 360 28.35 6.40 10.69
C SER A 360 27.40 7.28 9.87
N TRP A 361 26.53 6.67 9.07
CA TRP A 361 25.58 7.44 8.27
C TRP A 361 24.59 8.24 9.12
N THR A 362 24.09 9.36 8.61
CA THR A 362 22.98 10.07 9.25
C THR A 362 21.68 9.25 9.15
N THR A 363 20.64 9.67 9.83
CA THR A 363 19.33 8.99 9.78
C THR A 363 18.26 9.92 9.23
N THR A 364 17.24 9.33 8.62
CA THR A 364 16.05 10.06 8.17
C THR A 364 15.42 10.88 9.30
N VAL A 365 15.40 10.37 10.54
CA VAL A 365 14.88 11.10 11.69
C VAL A 365 15.73 12.32 12.03
N SER A 366 17.07 12.17 12.08
CA SER A 366 17.98 13.28 12.35
C SER A 366 17.87 14.39 11.28
N TYR A 367 17.78 13.99 10.03
CA TYR A 367 17.53 14.88 8.90
C TYR A 367 16.19 15.64 9.08
N TYR A 368 15.10 14.91 9.31
CA TYR A 368 13.76 15.49 9.49
C TYR A 368 13.70 16.47 10.65
N GLU A 369 14.28 16.12 11.80
CA GLU A 369 14.35 17.02 12.96
C GLU A 369 15.12 18.29 12.68
N SER A 370 16.23 18.19 11.91
CA SER A 370 16.99 19.37 11.50
C SER A 370 16.17 20.27 10.57
N LEU A 371 15.53 19.71 9.56
CA LEU A 371 14.65 20.47 8.65
C LEU A 371 13.48 21.10 9.40
N TYR A 372 12.86 20.37 10.33
CA TYR A 372 11.77 20.90 11.17
C TYR A 372 12.23 22.11 11.99
N LYS A 373 13.40 22.02 12.64
CA LYS A 373 13.99 23.13 13.43
C LYS A 373 14.27 24.35 12.56
N VAL A 374 14.82 24.14 11.36
CA VAL A 374 15.08 25.23 10.39
C VAL A 374 13.77 25.89 9.95
N SER A 375 12.81 25.09 9.49
CA SER A 375 11.52 25.63 9.06
C SER A 375 10.80 26.40 10.15
N LYS A 376 10.80 25.88 11.39
CA LYS A 376 10.22 26.56 12.55
C LYS A 376 10.93 27.88 12.87
N LYS A 377 12.28 27.91 12.81
CA LYS A 377 13.06 29.12 13.05
C LYS A 377 12.76 30.21 12.03
N LEU A 378 12.56 29.82 10.77
CA LEU A 378 12.23 30.72 9.67
C LEU A 378 10.74 31.04 9.56
N GLY A 379 9.89 30.53 10.45
CA GLY A 379 8.45 30.77 10.44
C GLY A 379 7.70 30.10 9.28
N LEU A 380 8.28 29.07 8.67
CA LEU A 380 7.71 28.39 7.52
C LEU A 380 6.59 27.42 7.93
N LYS A 381 5.56 27.33 7.11
CA LYS A 381 4.42 26.43 7.30
C LYS A 381 4.81 24.95 7.07
N LEU A 382 5.65 24.70 6.08
CA LEU A 382 6.10 23.35 5.71
C LEU A 382 7.42 23.02 6.37
N SER A 383 7.62 21.71 6.65
CA SER A 383 8.84 21.19 7.29
C SER A 383 9.16 19.77 6.81
N ASN A 384 8.80 19.44 5.58
CA ASN A 384 9.03 18.10 5.03
C ASN A 384 9.85 18.16 3.75
N ASN A 385 10.70 17.14 3.55
CA ASN A 385 11.59 17.05 2.40
C ASN A 385 10.85 17.02 1.05
N HIS A 386 9.63 16.49 1.04
CA HIS A 386 8.85 16.37 -0.19
C HIS A 386 8.48 17.73 -0.79
N ALA A 387 8.39 18.77 0.04
CA ALA A 387 8.12 20.13 -0.39
C ALA A 387 9.20 20.70 -1.31
N PHE A 388 10.51 20.37 -1.08
CA PHE A 388 11.58 20.73 -2.02
C PHE A 388 11.39 20.09 -3.39
N ARG A 389 11.02 18.82 -3.39
CA ARG A 389 10.80 18.07 -4.64
C ARG A 389 9.65 18.66 -5.45
N MET A 390 8.55 19.08 -4.78
CA MET A 390 7.44 19.74 -5.43
C MET A 390 7.85 21.11 -5.96
N ALA A 391 8.59 21.89 -5.17
CA ALA A 391 9.11 23.20 -5.58
C ALA A 391 10.03 23.09 -6.80
N LEU A 392 11.00 22.19 -6.76
CA LEU A 392 11.96 21.97 -7.87
C LEU A 392 11.22 21.60 -9.16
N ASN A 393 10.25 20.68 -9.10
CA ASN A 393 9.50 20.31 -10.29
C ASN A 393 8.70 21.50 -10.85
N SER A 394 7.94 22.19 -10.01
CA SER A 394 6.96 23.17 -10.48
C SER A 394 7.54 24.54 -10.74
N TYR A 395 8.54 24.96 -9.96
CA TYR A 395 9.12 26.31 -10.08
C TYR A 395 10.49 26.37 -10.78
N VAL A 396 11.07 25.19 -11.06
CA VAL A 396 12.35 25.12 -11.81
C VAL A 396 12.17 24.32 -13.11
N TYR A 397 11.82 23.04 -13.02
CA TYR A 397 11.81 22.17 -14.21
C TYR A 397 10.66 22.48 -15.19
N VAL A 398 9.50 22.92 -14.71
CA VAL A 398 8.39 23.31 -15.58
C VAL A 398 8.72 24.59 -16.35
N PRO A 399 9.16 25.71 -15.70
CA PRO A 399 9.57 26.90 -16.42
C PRO A 399 10.77 26.69 -17.36
N MET A 400 11.67 25.74 -17.07
CA MET A 400 12.74 25.36 -17.98
C MET A 400 12.25 24.63 -19.23
N GLY A 401 10.96 24.34 -19.36
CA GLY A 401 10.40 23.60 -20.48
C GLY A 401 10.71 22.11 -20.51
N LEU A 402 11.22 21.53 -19.38
CA LEU A 402 11.53 20.10 -19.34
C LEU A 402 10.23 19.26 -19.51
N PRO A 403 10.20 18.30 -20.45
CA PRO A 403 9.06 17.41 -20.63
C PRO A 403 8.71 16.63 -19.36
N ALA A 404 7.42 16.35 -19.16
CA ALA A 404 6.95 15.59 -17.98
C ALA A 404 7.62 14.22 -17.83
N SER A 405 7.99 13.58 -18.95
CA SER A 405 8.74 12.32 -18.98
C SER A 405 10.16 12.43 -18.40
N GLU A 406 10.88 13.52 -18.69
CA GLU A 406 12.20 13.79 -18.17
C GLU A 406 12.14 14.18 -16.70
N ARG A 407 11.23 15.08 -16.34
CA ARG A 407 10.97 15.46 -14.94
C ARG A 407 10.63 14.24 -14.08
N ALA A 408 9.79 13.33 -14.61
CA ALA A 408 9.46 12.08 -13.94
C ALA A 408 10.67 11.17 -13.73
N LYS A 409 11.56 11.05 -14.73
CA LYS A 409 12.83 10.30 -14.62
C LYS A 409 13.76 10.90 -13.57
N LEU A 410 14.02 12.21 -13.61
CA LEU A 410 14.87 12.90 -12.64
C LEU A 410 14.38 12.73 -11.20
N LEU A 411 13.08 12.84 -11.01
CA LEU A 411 12.44 12.71 -9.72
C LEU A 411 12.08 11.25 -9.33
N GLY A 412 12.18 10.28 -10.24
CA GLY A 412 11.91 8.87 -9.98
C GLY A 412 10.45 8.59 -9.60
N HIS A 413 9.51 9.03 -10.45
CA HIS A 413 8.09 8.67 -10.37
C HIS A 413 7.49 8.54 -11.77
N SER A 414 6.23 8.06 -11.87
CA SER A 414 5.56 7.96 -13.17
C SER A 414 5.20 9.34 -13.73
N VAL A 415 5.08 9.43 -15.05
CA VAL A 415 4.63 10.66 -15.73
C VAL A 415 3.26 11.11 -15.20
N GLU A 416 2.32 10.16 -15.02
CA GLU A 416 1.01 10.45 -14.44
C GLU A 416 1.12 11.08 -13.04
N THR A 417 1.98 10.52 -12.19
CA THR A 417 2.24 11.08 -10.85
C THR A 417 2.83 12.48 -10.95
N ASN A 418 3.76 12.72 -11.90
CA ASN A 418 4.34 14.03 -12.11
C ASN A 418 3.28 15.06 -12.49
N LEU A 419 2.47 14.77 -13.49
CA LEU A 419 1.42 15.68 -13.97
C LEU A 419 0.36 15.94 -12.90
N LYS A 420 -0.10 14.90 -12.20
CA LYS A 420 -1.21 15.01 -11.26
C LYS A 420 -0.88 15.73 -9.95
N TYR A 421 0.34 15.55 -9.45
CA TYR A 421 0.66 16.00 -8.09
C TYR A 421 1.79 17.03 -8.00
N TYR A 422 2.57 17.20 -9.07
CA TYR A 422 3.77 18.03 -9.03
C TYR A 422 3.79 19.14 -10.08
N THR A 423 2.83 19.16 -11.00
CA THR A 423 2.75 20.18 -12.05
C THR A 423 1.60 21.11 -11.75
N PHE A 424 1.87 22.20 -11.08
CA PHE A 424 0.89 23.21 -10.72
C PHE A 424 1.35 24.64 -11.07
N ALA A 425 2.44 24.78 -11.82
CA ALA A 425 2.82 26.06 -12.40
C ALA A 425 1.69 26.56 -13.31
N ARG A 426 1.26 27.78 -13.09
CA ARG A 426 0.12 28.38 -13.77
C ARG A 426 0.55 28.83 -15.15
N THR A 427 -0.23 28.48 -16.17
CA THR A 427 0.06 28.87 -17.56
C THR A 427 0.03 30.39 -17.72
N ASP A 428 -0.79 31.09 -16.92
CA ASP A 428 -0.91 32.54 -16.93
C ASP A 428 0.37 33.27 -16.44
N GLU A 429 1.26 32.59 -15.70
CA GLU A 429 2.51 33.17 -15.24
C GLU A 429 3.61 33.23 -16.32
N TYR A 430 3.46 32.44 -17.40
CA TYR A 430 4.42 32.40 -18.51
C TYR A 430 3.75 32.42 -19.89
N ILE A 431 2.52 32.99 -19.96
CA ILE A 431 1.76 33.04 -21.20
C ILE A 431 2.50 33.83 -22.28
N ASP A 432 3.15 34.95 -21.90
CA ASP A 432 3.89 35.81 -22.80
C ASP A 432 5.10 35.06 -23.40
N GLU A 433 5.88 34.37 -22.55
CA GLU A 433 7.00 33.52 -22.98
C GLU A 433 6.52 32.37 -23.90
N LEU A 434 5.36 31.80 -23.61
CA LEU A 434 4.76 30.76 -24.43
C LEU A 434 4.34 31.31 -25.80
N CYS A 435 3.76 32.51 -25.82
CA CYS A 435 3.43 33.21 -27.08
C CYS A 435 4.67 33.48 -27.91
N GLU A 436 5.75 33.98 -27.29
CA GLU A 436 7.03 34.21 -27.98
C GLU A 436 7.60 32.91 -28.58
N LYS A 437 7.59 31.82 -27.83
CA LYS A 437 8.07 30.51 -28.31
C LYS A 437 7.23 29.96 -29.47
N ILE A 438 5.90 30.10 -29.39
CA ILE A 438 5.00 29.67 -30.46
C ILE A 438 5.25 30.52 -31.71
N ASN A 439 5.36 31.82 -31.59
CA ASN A 439 5.61 32.72 -32.70
C ASN A 439 6.98 32.43 -33.35
N ALA A 440 8.03 32.23 -32.53
CA ALA A 440 9.35 31.89 -33.05
C ALA A 440 9.35 30.55 -33.82
N PHE A 441 8.62 29.54 -33.33
CA PHE A 441 8.45 28.27 -34.04
C PHE A 441 7.71 28.44 -35.38
N ASP A 442 6.66 29.27 -35.40
CA ASP A 442 5.90 29.55 -36.60
C ASP A 442 6.75 30.28 -37.63
N ASP A 443 7.62 31.21 -37.19
CA ASP A 443 8.50 31.95 -38.09
C ASP A 443 9.63 31.03 -38.65
N GLU A 444 10.23 30.19 -37.80
CA GLU A 444 11.24 29.21 -38.19
C GLU A 444 10.69 28.17 -39.20
N THR A 445 9.44 27.72 -39.02
CA THR A 445 8.77 26.79 -39.95
C THR A 445 8.35 27.45 -41.25
N ARG A 446 8.13 28.75 -41.27
CA ARG A 446 7.87 29.54 -42.52
C ARG A 446 9.14 29.78 -43.30
N GLU A 447 10.27 30.04 -42.63
CA GLU A 447 11.56 30.28 -43.27
C GLU A 447 12.25 29.00 -43.75
N ASN A 448 12.04 27.87 -43.04
CA ASN A 448 12.58 26.56 -43.40
C ASN A 448 11.44 25.52 -43.48
N PRO A 449 10.72 25.45 -44.58
CA PRO A 449 9.72 24.39 -44.76
C PRO A 449 10.44 23.03 -44.71
N ILE A 450 9.97 22.14 -43.83
CA ILE A 450 10.49 20.78 -43.73
C ILE A 450 10.29 20.08 -45.06
N GLU A 451 11.33 19.98 -45.89
CA GLU A 451 11.34 19.13 -47.09
C GLU A 451 11.27 17.68 -46.60
N ASN A 452 10.09 17.09 -46.69
CA ASN A 452 9.94 15.66 -46.50
C ASN A 452 10.73 14.96 -47.64
N GLU A 453 11.70 14.12 -47.29
CA GLU A 453 12.49 13.27 -48.22
C GLU A 453 11.65 12.22 -49.01
N MET A 454 10.35 12.32 -49.01
CA MET A 454 9.47 11.60 -49.93
C MET A 454 8.86 12.58 -50.93
N GLY A 455 9.47 12.64 -52.09
CA GLY A 455 9.17 13.45 -53.26
C GLY A 455 7.71 13.47 -53.74
N THR A 456 6.84 14.04 -52.92
CA THR A 456 5.54 14.54 -53.37
C THR A 456 5.24 15.82 -52.60
N SER A 457 5.35 16.95 -53.31
CA SER A 457 4.89 18.26 -52.88
C SER A 457 3.42 18.18 -52.47
N GLY A 458 3.18 17.94 -51.21
CA GLY A 458 1.86 17.93 -50.58
C GLY A 458 1.76 19.06 -49.57
N TYR A 459 1.41 20.26 -50.04
CA TYR A 459 0.95 21.31 -49.13
C TYR A 459 -0.24 20.76 -48.34
N LEU A 460 -0.08 20.61 -47.05
CA LEU A 460 -1.20 20.54 -46.12
C LEU A 460 -1.94 21.89 -46.20
N LYS A 461 -2.91 21.97 -47.08
CA LYS A 461 -3.88 23.06 -47.03
C LYS A 461 -4.59 22.96 -45.72
N ILE A 462 -4.30 23.85 -44.79
CA ILE A 462 -5.14 24.12 -43.62
C ILE A 462 -6.47 24.62 -44.18
N VAL A 463 -7.44 23.73 -44.35
CA VAL A 463 -8.80 24.11 -44.70
C VAL A 463 -9.41 24.68 -43.43
N PRO A 464 -9.83 25.98 -43.41
CA PRO A 464 -10.48 26.54 -42.27
C PRO A 464 -11.68 25.67 -41.91
N PHE A 465 -11.82 25.33 -40.64
CA PHE A 465 -12.98 24.60 -40.11
C PHE A 465 -14.24 25.43 -40.40
N GLN A 466 -15.03 25.03 -41.40
CA GLN A 466 -16.37 25.57 -41.58
C GLN A 466 -17.32 24.79 -40.67
N PRO A 467 -17.99 25.44 -39.71
CA PRO A 467 -19.02 24.78 -38.91
C PRO A 467 -20.10 24.30 -39.89
N LYS A 468 -20.44 23.02 -39.86
CA LYS A 468 -21.58 22.46 -40.58
C LYS A 468 -22.83 23.22 -40.09
N GLU A 469 -23.48 23.96 -41.01
CA GLU A 469 -24.81 24.51 -40.78
C GLU A 469 -25.75 23.36 -40.44
N LYS A 470 -26.45 23.51 -39.33
CA LYS A 470 -27.51 22.59 -38.89
C LYS A 470 -28.61 22.66 -39.98
N SER A 471 -28.80 21.59 -40.74
CA SER A 471 -29.97 21.40 -41.59
C SER A 471 -31.24 21.50 -40.70
N PRO A 472 -32.30 22.24 -41.18
CA PRO A 472 -33.53 22.38 -40.42
C PRO A 472 -34.24 21.01 -40.37
N GLN A 473 -34.38 20.45 -39.18
CA GLN A 473 -35.27 19.32 -38.96
C GLN A 473 -36.70 19.79 -39.10
N THR A 474 -37.33 19.38 -40.18
CA THR A 474 -38.77 19.44 -40.42
C THR A 474 -39.51 18.73 -39.28
N ALA A 475 -40.25 19.51 -38.51
CA ALA A 475 -41.23 18.98 -37.59
C ALA A 475 -42.30 18.19 -38.40
N LYS A 476 -42.41 16.91 -38.14
CA LYS A 476 -43.61 16.11 -38.41
C LYS A 476 -44.19 15.64 -37.10
N SER A 477 -45.27 16.32 -36.73
CA SER A 477 -46.29 15.84 -35.82
C SER A 477 -46.84 14.47 -36.28
N GLN A 478 -46.85 13.51 -35.35
CA GLN A 478 -47.93 12.49 -35.36
C GLN A 478 -48.23 12.07 -33.95
N ALA A 479 -49.41 12.53 -33.50
CA ALA A 479 -50.21 11.87 -32.47
C ALA A 479 -50.57 10.45 -32.95
N PHE A 480 -50.54 9.46 -32.05
CA PHE A 480 -51.61 8.46 -31.88
C PHE A 480 -51.17 7.44 -30.80
N LEU A 481 -52.07 7.36 -29.81
CA LEU A 481 -52.37 6.31 -28.83
C LEU A 481 -51.37 6.05 -27.68
#